data_310ab204d10cc1a7f459df2a55234cbb
#
_entry.id   310ab204d10cc1a7f459df2a55234cbb
#
_cell.length_a   1.000
_cell.length_b   1.000
_cell.length_c   1.000
_cell.angle_alpha   90.00
_cell.angle_beta   90.00
_cell.angle_gamma   90.00
#
_symmetry.space_group_name_H-M   'P 1'
#
loop_
_entity.id
_entity.type
_entity.pdbx_description
1 polymer ?
#
loop_
_entity_poly.entity_id
_entity_poly.type
_entity_poly.pdbx_seq_one_letter_code
_entity_poly.pdbx_strand_id
1 'polypeptide(L)'
;RPAQRFRDCGATRVADLGCGIGSDAMAIAGLGMDVLAVDIDPDAAGAVAANLRAFEGSEVRLGDVTDLDMGELAEEGVDAIFADPARRTGASRGSARITDPEQWSPPLSLALGWASTIDRVGIKVAPGIAYEHIPSSWHAQWVSVGGDLVEASLWSPALSPEGRGRSCLLLDEAGAAHSLSTPEGFAPNA
;
A
#
# COMPACT_ATOMS: atom_id res chain seq x y z
N ARG A 1 -5.21 6.68 -7.26
CA ARG A 1 -4.30 5.52 -7.38
C ARG A 1 -3.18 5.70 -6.34
N PRO A 2 -2.63 4.64 -5.72
CA PRO A 2 -1.56 4.73 -4.71
C PRO A 2 -0.40 5.63 -5.15
N ALA A 3 0.20 5.36 -6.30
CA ALA A 3 1.33 6.11 -6.84
C ALA A 3 1.08 7.63 -6.93
N GLN A 4 -0.12 8.04 -7.35
CA GLN A 4 -0.49 9.45 -7.44
C GLN A 4 -0.49 10.12 -6.06
N ARG A 5 -1.00 9.43 -5.03
CA ARG A 5 -1.05 9.93 -3.66
C ARG A 5 0.36 10.20 -3.10
N PHE A 6 1.29 9.27 -3.31
CA PHE A 6 2.69 9.46 -2.93
C PHE A 6 3.29 10.71 -3.58
N ARG A 7 3.12 10.87 -4.89
CA ARG A 7 3.61 12.04 -5.62
C ARG A 7 2.99 13.35 -5.10
N ASP A 8 1.69 13.36 -4.91
CA ASP A 8 0.96 14.58 -4.47
C ASP A 8 1.33 14.98 -3.03
N CYS A 9 1.75 14.02 -2.20
CA CYS A 9 2.27 14.27 -0.86
C CYS A 9 3.80 14.47 -0.83
N GLY A 10 4.46 14.59 -1.98
CA GLY A 10 5.87 14.96 -2.10
C GLY A 10 6.85 13.85 -1.76
N ALA A 11 6.46 12.58 -1.88
CA ALA A 11 7.38 11.45 -1.76
C ALA A 11 8.40 11.48 -2.91
N THR A 12 9.64 11.13 -2.61
CA THR A 12 10.75 11.10 -3.57
C THR A 12 11.30 9.70 -3.79
N ARG A 13 11.38 8.88 -2.74
CA ARG A 13 11.81 7.48 -2.81
C ARG A 13 10.87 6.60 -2.00
N VAL A 14 10.15 5.71 -2.69
CA VAL A 14 9.13 4.85 -2.09
C VAL A 14 9.63 3.42 -2.01
N ALA A 15 9.54 2.80 -0.83
CA ALA A 15 9.72 1.35 -0.69
C ALA A 15 8.39 0.63 -0.95
N ASP A 16 8.35 -0.26 -1.95
CA ASP A 16 7.24 -1.17 -2.26
C ASP A 16 7.52 -2.53 -1.61
N LEU A 17 6.92 -2.78 -0.45
CA LEU A 17 7.20 -3.91 0.43
C LEU A 17 6.18 -5.04 0.22
N GLY A 18 6.64 -6.18 -0.31
CA GLY A 18 5.81 -7.25 -0.83
C GLY A 18 5.33 -6.93 -2.24
N CYS A 19 6.25 -6.48 -3.09
CA CYS A 19 5.95 -5.87 -4.39
C CYS A 19 5.44 -6.86 -5.44
N GLY A 20 5.57 -8.17 -5.23
CA GLY A 20 5.20 -9.18 -6.22
C GLY A 20 5.91 -8.94 -7.56
N ILE A 21 5.16 -8.92 -8.66
CA ILE A 21 5.68 -8.63 -10.00
C ILE A 21 5.91 -7.12 -10.26
N GLY A 22 5.64 -6.25 -9.28
CA GLY A 22 5.97 -4.82 -9.31
C GLY A 22 4.94 -3.93 -10.01
N SER A 23 3.66 -4.26 -10.01
CA SER A 23 2.62 -3.42 -10.63
C SER A 23 2.54 -2.03 -10.00
N ASP A 24 2.57 -1.95 -8.66
CA ASP A 24 2.55 -0.69 -7.91
C ASP A 24 3.92 0.01 -8.02
N ALA A 25 5.03 -0.74 -7.91
CA ALA A 25 6.38 -0.23 -8.13
C ALA A 25 6.55 0.47 -9.49
N MET A 26 6.08 -0.16 -10.58
CA MET A 26 6.10 0.46 -11.92
C MET A 26 5.24 1.73 -11.99
N ALA A 27 4.08 1.74 -11.34
CA ALA A 27 3.23 2.91 -11.32
C ALA A 27 3.87 4.08 -10.54
N ILE A 28 4.60 3.79 -9.47
CA ILE A 28 5.35 4.76 -8.67
C ILE A 28 6.53 5.31 -9.49
N ALA A 29 7.36 4.43 -10.05
CA ALA A 29 8.50 4.81 -10.89
C ALA A 29 8.07 5.59 -12.14
N GLY A 30 6.94 5.22 -12.75
CA GLY A 30 6.36 5.91 -13.90
C GLY A 30 5.90 7.35 -13.62
N LEU A 31 5.77 7.73 -12.33
CA LEU A 31 5.50 9.09 -11.89
C LEU A 31 6.78 9.85 -11.49
N GLY A 32 7.96 9.27 -11.71
CA GLY A 32 9.26 9.93 -11.51
C GLY A 32 9.78 9.87 -10.08
N MET A 33 9.26 8.96 -9.25
CA MET A 33 9.80 8.68 -7.92
C MET A 33 10.78 7.51 -8.00
N ASP A 34 11.83 7.53 -7.19
CA ASP A 34 12.71 6.38 -7.00
C ASP A 34 11.96 5.25 -6.27
N VAL A 35 12.30 4.00 -6.58
CA VAL A 35 11.62 2.84 -5.98
C VAL A 35 12.63 1.86 -5.42
N LEU A 36 12.40 1.45 -4.18
CA LEU A 36 12.98 0.23 -3.60
C LEU A 36 11.89 -0.84 -3.56
N ALA A 37 11.96 -1.84 -4.42
CA ALA A 37 11.03 -2.97 -4.45
C ALA A 37 11.61 -4.16 -3.67
N VAL A 38 10.86 -4.70 -2.72
CA VAL A 38 11.30 -5.83 -1.88
C VAL A 38 10.27 -6.95 -1.95
N ASP A 39 10.74 -8.18 -2.19
CA ASP A 39 9.90 -9.38 -2.11
C ASP A 39 10.72 -10.57 -1.59
N ILE A 40 10.07 -11.47 -0.88
CA ILE A 40 10.68 -12.69 -0.35
C ILE A 40 10.76 -13.79 -1.42
N ASP A 41 9.91 -13.74 -2.44
CA ASP A 41 9.87 -14.73 -3.52
C ASP A 41 10.91 -14.36 -4.60
N PRO A 42 11.91 -15.23 -4.87
CA PRO A 42 12.93 -14.97 -5.87
C PRO A 42 12.37 -14.84 -7.31
N ASP A 43 11.28 -15.53 -7.63
CA ASP A 43 10.65 -15.42 -8.94
C ASP A 43 9.96 -14.07 -9.10
N ALA A 44 9.28 -13.58 -8.04
CA ALA A 44 8.70 -12.24 -7.99
C ALA A 44 9.80 -11.16 -8.07
N ALA A 45 10.86 -11.28 -7.28
CA ALA A 45 12.01 -10.37 -7.32
C ALA A 45 12.66 -10.31 -8.72
N GLY A 46 12.82 -11.46 -9.37
CA GLY A 46 13.30 -11.52 -10.76
C GLY A 46 12.36 -10.83 -11.76
N ALA A 47 11.05 -11.02 -11.60
CA ALA A 47 10.06 -10.41 -12.46
C ALA A 47 10.01 -8.88 -12.30
N VAL A 48 9.99 -8.38 -11.05
CA VAL A 48 9.99 -6.93 -10.80
C VAL A 48 11.29 -6.27 -11.28
N ALA A 49 12.44 -6.92 -11.15
CA ALA A 49 13.71 -6.41 -11.68
C ALA A 49 13.67 -6.24 -13.20
N ALA A 50 13.06 -7.20 -13.91
CA ALA A 50 12.85 -7.08 -15.37
C ALA A 50 11.91 -5.93 -15.71
N ASN A 51 10.82 -5.77 -14.96
CA ASN A 51 9.80 -4.75 -15.18
C ASN A 51 10.31 -3.33 -14.88
N LEU A 52 11.15 -3.18 -13.85
CA LEU A 52 11.71 -1.88 -13.44
C LEU A 52 12.95 -1.46 -14.22
N ARG A 53 13.51 -2.32 -15.08
CA ARG A 53 14.77 -2.06 -15.82
C ARG A 53 14.79 -0.75 -16.63
N ALA A 54 13.63 -0.26 -17.05
CA ALA A 54 13.52 0.97 -17.81
C ALA A 54 13.43 2.24 -16.94
N PHE A 55 13.32 2.09 -15.63
CA PHE A 55 13.16 3.20 -14.69
C PHE A 55 14.46 3.41 -13.92
N GLU A 56 15.14 4.53 -14.18
CA GLU A 56 16.28 4.96 -13.37
C GLU A 56 15.84 5.22 -11.93
N GLY A 57 16.75 5.02 -10.97
CA GLY A 57 16.43 5.16 -9.53
C GLY A 57 15.65 3.98 -8.92
N SER A 58 15.40 2.90 -9.70
CA SER A 58 14.77 1.70 -9.17
C SER A 58 15.78 0.67 -8.70
N GLU A 59 15.54 0.13 -7.50
CA GLU A 59 16.32 -0.93 -6.86
C GLU A 59 15.40 -2.10 -6.49
N VAL A 60 15.92 -3.32 -6.59
CA VAL A 60 15.17 -4.53 -6.18
C VAL A 60 16.01 -5.32 -5.19
N ARG A 61 15.39 -5.69 -4.08
CA ARG A 61 15.98 -6.55 -3.04
C ARG A 61 15.17 -7.82 -2.85
N LEU A 62 15.85 -8.95 -2.84
CA LEU A 62 15.29 -10.22 -2.37
C LEU A 62 15.41 -10.26 -0.85
N GLY A 63 14.32 -10.35 -0.12
CA GLY A 63 14.35 -10.39 1.33
C GLY A 63 12.97 -10.43 1.98
N ASP A 64 12.95 -10.79 3.26
CA ASP A 64 11.74 -10.72 4.06
C ASP A 64 11.55 -9.28 4.57
N VAL A 65 10.40 -8.70 4.30
CA VAL A 65 10.08 -7.33 4.74
C VAL A 65 9.98 -7.21 6.27
N THR A 66 9.81 -8.31 6.98
CA THR A 66 9.79 -8.34 8.45
C THR A 66 11.17 -8.18 9.09
N ASP A 67 12.24 -8.44 8.32
CA ASP A 67 13.63 -8.30 8.76
C ASP A 67 14.21 -6.90 8.48
N LEU A 68 13.46 -6.02 7.80
CA LEU A 68 13.95 -4.70 7.41
C LEU A 68 13.97 -3.74 8.60
N ASP A 69 15.09 -3.02 8.75
CA ASP A 69 15.19 -1.87 9.66
C ASP A 69 14.70 -0.59 8.95
N MET A 70 13.62 0.00 9.45
CA MET A 70 13.05 1.22 8.87
C MET A 70 13.96 2.45 9.05
N GLY A 71 14.82 2.44 10.07
CA GLY A 71 15.83 3.49 10.28
C GLY A 71 16.90 3.45 9.20
N GLU A 72 17.41 2.26 8.88
CA GLU A 72 18.36 2.06 7.78
C GLU A 72 17.74 2.48 6.43
N LEU A 73 16.48 2.11 6.16
CA LEU A 73 15.80 2.52 4.94
C LEU A 73 15.64 4.05 4.86
N ALA A 74 15.34 4.71 5.97
CA ALA A 74 15.25 6.17 6.02
C ALA A 74 16.61 6.83 5.77
N GLU A 75 17.72 6.26 6.30
CA GLU A 75 19.09 6.72 6.03
C GLU A 75 19.48 6.53 4.56
N GLU A 76 18.95 5.52 3.89
CA GLU A 76 19.09 5.30 2.45
C GLU A 76 18.23 6.24 1.59
N GLY A 77 17.45 7.12 2.23
CA GLY A 77 16.61 8.12 1.58
C GLY A 77 15.18 7.67 1.26
N VAL A 78 14.74 6.50 1.76
CA VAL A 78 13.32 6.10 1.65
C VAL A 78 12.49 7.04 2.52
N ASP A 79 11.57 7.76 1.91
CA ASP A 79 10.69 8.74 2.57
C ASP A 79 9.20 8.35 2.54
N ALA A 80 8.89 7.21 1.91
CA ALA A 80 7.53 6.66 1.90
C ALA A 80 7.54 5.13 1.74
N ILE A 81 6.51 4.47 2.25
CA ILE A 81 6.32 3.02 2.18
C ILE A 81 4.95 2.71 1.57
N PHE A 82 4.93 1.78 0.63
CA PHE A 82 3.73 1.09 0.20
C PHE A 82 3.84 -0.39 0.53
N ALA A 83 2.77 -1.01 1.01
CA ALA A 83 2.73 -2.43 1.30
C ALA A 83 1.45 -3.08 0.78
N ASP A 84 1.59 -4.28 0.18
CA ASP A 84 0.46 -5.16 -0.17
C ASP A 84 0.63 -6.51 0.53
N PRO A 85 0.27 -6.62 1.83
CA PRO A 85 0.46 -7.84 2.60
C PRO A 85 -0.22 -9.05 1.97
N ALA A 86 0.50 -10.18 1.87
CA ALA A 86 -0.05 -11.43 1.35
C ALA A 86 -1.14 -11.96 2.31
N ARG A 87 -2.33 -12.23 1.77
CA ARG A 87 -3.54 -12.62 2.51
C ARG A 87 -4.02 -14.04 2.19
N ARG A 88 -3.12 -14.90 1.71
CA ARG A 88 -3.44 -16.27 1.33
C ARG A 88 -2.39 -17.25 1.85
N THR A 89 -2.81 -18.45 2.19
CA THR A 89 -1.95 -19.51 2.73
C THR A 89 -1.03 -20.19 1.70
N GLY A 90 -0.94 -19.68 0.48
CA GLY A 90 -0.07 -20.22 -0.57
C GLY A 90 -0.35 -19.62 -1.94
N ALA A 91 0.58 -19.80 -2.87
CA ALA A 91 0.52 -19.27 -4.25
C ALA A 91 -0.53 -19.93 -5.16
N SER A 92 -1.20 -21.02 -4.72
CA SER A 92 -2.13 -21.76 -5.56
C SER A 92 -3.51 -21.09 -5.66
N ARG A 93 -4.10 -21.12 -6.87
CA ARG A 93 -5.50 -20.74 -7.07
C ARG A 93 -6.40 -21.63 -6.19
N GLY A 94 -7.15 -21.01 -5.26
CA GLY A 94 -8.06 -21.73 -4.34
C GLY A 94 -7.58 -21.78 -2.90
N SER A 95 -6.41 -21.23 -2.55
CA SER A 95 -5.99 -21.07 -1.15
C SER A 95 -6.99 -20.22 -0.36
N ALA A 96 -7.25 -20.58 0.89
CA ALA A 96 -8.17 -19.87 1.77
C ALA A 96 -7.67 -18.43 1.99
N ARG A 97 -8.60 -17.47 2.02
CA ARG A 97 -8.29 -16.10 2.43
C ARG A 97 -8.07 -16.07 3.94
N ILE A 98 -6.99 -15.44 4.35
CA ILE A 98 -6.71 -15.16 5.76
C ILE A 98 -7.52 -13.92 6.13
N THR A 99 -8.46 -14.10 7.06
CA THR A 99 -9.35 -13.02 7.52
C THR A 99 -8.75 -12.19 8.64
N ASP A 100 -7.91 -12.81 9.50
CA ASP A 100 -7.22 -12.14 10.58
C ASP A 100 -6.02 -11.35 10.04
N PRO A 101 -6.00 -10.01 10.15
CA PRO A 101 -4.90 -9.19 9.62
C PRO A 101 -3.55 -9.44 10.29
N GLU A 102 -3.54 -10.01 11.50
CA GLU A 102 -2.30 -10.35 12.20
C GLU A 102 -1.64 -11.63 11.68
N GLN A 103 -2.35 -12.38 10.85
CA GLN A 103 -1.83 -13.56 10.14
C GLN A 103 -1.43 -13.26 8.69
N TRP A 104 -1.50 -12.01 8.25
CA TRP A 104 -1.00 -11.59 6.93
C TRP A 104 0.54 -11.58 6.93
N SER A 105 1.13 -11.53 5.75
CA SER A 105 2.58 -11.40 5.59
C SER A 105 2.89 -10.13 4.78
N PRO A 106 3.42 -9.09 5.43
CA PRO A 106 3.63 -8.92 6.88
C PRO A 106 2.31 -8.75 7.66
N PRO A 107 2.31 -8.97 9.00
CA PRO A 107 1.18 -8.63 9.87
C PRO A 107 0.80 -7.15 9.77
N LEU A 108 -0.50 -6.85 9.87
CA LEU A 108 -0.97 -5.47 9.75
C LEU A 108 -0.38 -4.56 10.83
N SER A 109 -0.29 -5.03 12.07
CA SER A 109 0.29 -4.26 13.17
C SER A 109 1.73 -3.86 12.91
N LEU A 110 2.55 -4.75 12.31
CA LEU A 110 3.92 -4.43 11.92
C LEU A 110 3.94 -3.34 10.83
N ALA A 111 3.14 -3.50 9.78
CA ALA A 111 3.08 -2.51 8.69
C ALA A 111 2.60 -1.13 9.16
N LEU A 112 1.63 -1.07 10.07
CA LEU A 112 1.20 0.16 10.71
C LEU A 112 2.30 0.80 11.56
N GLY A 113 3.11 -0.03 12.23
CA GLY A 113 4.22 0.40 13.08
C GLY A 113 5.33 1.14 12.32
N TRP A 114 5.53 0.87 11.04
CA TRP A 114 6.54 1.54 10.20
C TRP A 114 6.35 3.07 10.16
N ALA A 115 5.11 3.54 10.33
CA ALA A 115 4.81 4.97 10.35
C ALA A 115 5.42 5.73 11.53
N SER A 116 5.99 5.03 12.51
CA SER A 116 6.76 5.65 13.60
C SER A 116 8.14 6.15 13.17
N THR A 117 8.68 5.61 12.06
CA THR A 117 10.00 5.96 11.53
C THR A 117 9.90 6.66 10.19
N ILE A 118 9.09 6.11 9.26
CA ILE A 118 8.81 6.73 7.96
C ILE A 118 7.32 7.08 7.95
N ASP A 119 7.00 8.37 8.03
CA ASP A 119 5.65 8.85 8.30
C ASP A 119 4.64 8.65 7.15
N ARG A 120 5.12 8.52 5.90
CA ARG A 120 4.30 8.31 4.70
C ARG A 120 4.12 6.83 4.42
N VAL A 121 3.11 6.20 5.04
CA VAL A 121 2.81 4.76 4.86
C VAL A 121 1.45 4.56 4.25
N GLY A 122 1.41 3.80 3.14
CA GLY A 122 0.20 3.29 2.50
C GLY A 122 0.15 1.76 2.58
N ILE A 123 -0.97 1.19 3.00
CA ILE A 123 -1.13 -0.26 3.14
C ILE A 123 -2.38 -0.71 2.42
N LYS A 124 -2.20 -1.63 1.47
CA LYS A 124 -3.32 -2.28 0.80
C LYS A 124 -3.93 -3.35 1.70
N VAL A 125 -5.23 -3.30 1.88
CA VAL A 125 -5.93 -4.21 2.79
C VAL A 125 -7.10 -4.90 2.10
N ALA A 126 -7.68 -5.91 2.75
CA ALA A 126 -8.91 -6.52 2.26
C ALA A 126 -10.04 -5.49 2.27
N PRO A 127 -10.91 -5.43 1.23
CA PRO A 127 -12.06 -4.53 1.25
C PRO A 127 -13.03 -4.77 2.41
N GLY A 128 -13.05 -5.97 2.96
CA GLY A 128 -13.85 -6.35 4.12
C GLY A 128 -13.11 -6.22 5.45
N ILE A 129 -12.05 -5.42 5.53
CA ILE A 129 -11.36 -5.17 6.81
C ILE A 129 -12.31 -4.62 7.86
N ALA A 130 -12.27 -5.19 9.07
CA ALA A 130 -13.07 -4.68 10.17
C ALA A 130 -12.54 -3.33 10.65
N TYR A 131 -13.45 -2.44 11.01
CA TYR A 131 -13.11 -1.06 11.37
C TYR A 131 -12.22 -0.94 12.59
N GLU A 132 -12.27 -1.92 13.50
CA GLU A 132 -11.42 -1.99 14.70
C GLU A 132 -9.92 -2.10 14.38
N HIS A 133 -9.56 -2.61 13.18
CA HIS A 133 -8.17 -2.69 12.71
C HIS A 133 -7.67 -1.40 12.06
N ILE A 134 -8.53 -0.41 11.88
CA ILE A 134 -8.17 0.87 11.24
C ILE A 134 -7.80 1.88 12.33
N PRO A 135 -6.55 2.36 12.41
CA PRO A 135 -6.18 3.35 13.40
C PRO A 135 -7.01 4.62 13.26
N SER A 136 -7.46 5.19 14.36
CA SER A 136 -8.37 6.35 14.37
C SER A 136 -7.77 7.63 13.76
N SER A 137 -6.44 7.70 13.64
CA SER A 137 -5.72 8.81 13.01
C SER A 137 -5.51 8.62 11.51
N TRP A 138 -5.74 7.43 10.97
CA TRP A 138 -5.50 7.11 9.57
C TRP A 138 -6.74 7.38 8.71
N HIS A 139 -6.51 7.46 7.40
CA HIS A 139 -7.55 7.51 6.39
C HIS A 139 -7.71 6.15 5.71
N ALA A 140 -8.93 5.65 5.61
CA ALA A 140 -9.23 4.43 4.88
C ALA A 140 -9.98 4.76 3.59
N GLN A 141 -9.49 4.26 2.46
CA GLN A 141 -10.11 4.47 1.16
C GLN A 141 -10.49 3.15 0.51
N TRP A 142 -11.73 3.02 0.10
CA TRP A 142 -12.23 1.91 -0.71
C TRP A 142 -12.29 2.30 -2.18
N VAL A 143 -12.02 1.34 -3.07
CA VAL A 143 -12.12 1.53 -4.52
C VAL A 143 -13.14 0.57 -5.08
N SER A 144 -14.10 1.11 -5.83
CA SER A 144 -15.08 0.33 -6.58
C SER A 144 -14.94 0.60 -8.08
N VAL A 145 -15.03 -0.45 -8.88
CA VAL A 145 -14.96 -0.38 -10.35
C VAL A 145 -16.19 -1.08 -10.92
N GLY A 146 -16.99 -0.36 -11.70
CA GLY A 146 -18.20 -0.90 -12.30
C GLY A 146 -19.22 -1.46 -11.29
N GLY A 147 -19.19 -0.97 -10.03
CA GLY A 147 -20.04 -1.47 -8.93
C GLY A 147 -19.40 -2.56 -8.07
N ASP A 148 -18.30 -3.16 -8.49
CA ASP A 148 -17.57 -4.15 -7.71
C ASP A 148 -16.54 -3.49 -6.78
N LEU A 149 -16.54 -3.88 -5.50
CA LEU A 149 -15.57 -3.42 -4.52
C LEU A 149 -14.26 -4.21 -4.68
N VAL A 150 -13.22 -3.56 -5.22
CA VAL A 150 -12.01 -4.26 -5.68
C VAL A 150 -10.85 -4.13 -4.70
N GLU A 151 -10.73 -3.02 -3.98
CA GLU A 151 -9.57 -2.70 -3.13
C GLU A 151 -9.96 -1.83 -1.96
N ALA A 152 -9.19 -1.93 -0.88
CA ALA A 152 -9.15 -0.92 0.18
C ALA A 152 -7.69 -0.62 0.52
N SER A 153 -7.42 0.61 0.94
CA SER A 153 -6.10 1.05 1.37
C SER A 153 -6.19 1.90 2.62
N LEU A 154 -5.23 1.72 3.52
CA LEU A 154 -5.02 2.57 4.68
C LEU A 154 -3.88 3.55 4.40
N TRP A 155 -4.09 4.80 4.75
CA TRP A 155 -3.15 5.89 4.51
C TRP A 155 -2.81 6.57 5.83
N SER A 156 -1.52 6.67 6.13
CA SER A 156 -1.03 7.41 7.30
C SER A 156 -1.41 8.89 7.21
N PRO A 157 -1.39 9.63 8.34
CA PRO A 157 -1.72 11.06 8.34
C PRO A 157 -0.91 11.89 7.34
N ALA A 158 0.37 11.56 7.14
CA ALA A 158 1.26 12.26 6.19
C ALA A 158 0.87 12.01 4.71
N LEU A 159 0.13 10.94 4.42
CA LEU A 159 -0.42 10.63 3.10
C LEU A 159 -1.90 11.02 2.95
N SER A 160 -2.49 11.68 3.94
CA SER A 160 -3.93 11.97 3.97
C SER A 160 -4.21 13.46 4.09
N PRO A 161 -4.00 14.26 3.01
CA PRO A 161 -4.29 15.69 3.04
C PRO A 161 -5.77 16.00 3.30
N GLU A 162 -6.68 15.06 3.00
CA GLU A 162 -8.09 15.11 3.35
C GLU A 162 -8.38 14.87 4.84
N GLY A 163 -7.34 14.51 5.61
CA GLY A 163 -7.46 14.20 7.03
C GLY A 163 -7.89 12.75 7.30
N ARG A 164 -8.02 12.44 8.60
CA ARG A 164 -8.51 11.15 9.07
C ARG A 164 -9.94 10.89 8.60
N GLY A 165 -10.31 9.64 8.38
CA GLY A 165 -11.68 9.29 8.03
C GLY A 165 -11.78 8.19 7.00
N ARG A 166 -12.83 8.20 6.21
CA ARG A 166 -13.13 7.19 5.21
C ARG A 166 -13.60 7.82 3.92
N SER A 167 -13.13 7.27 2.81
CA SER A 167 -13.61 7.64 1.48
C SER A 167 -13.84 6.42 0.60
N CYS A 168 -14.62 6.62 -0.44
CA CYS A 168 -14.79 5.66 -1.51
C CYS A 168 -14.52 6.35 -2.84
N LEU A 169 -13.68 5.73 -3.65
CA LEU A 169 -13.44 6.11 -5.04
C LEU A 169 -14.25 5.17 -5.93
N LEU A 170 -15.19 5.73 -6.67
CA LEU A 170 -16.03 5.00 -7.61
C LEU A 170 -15.53 5.26 -9.02
N LEU A 171 -15.13 4.21 -9.72
CA LEU A 171 -14.79 4.26 -11.15
C LEU A 171 -15.95 3.62 -11.92
N ASP A 172 -16.61 4.40 -12.74
CA ASP A 172 -17.69 3.89 -13.58
C ASP A 172 -17.15 3.16 -14.83
N GLU A 173 -18.07 2.52 -15.59
CA GLU A 173 -17.73 1.79 -16.81
C GLU A 173 -17.15 2.70 -17.92
N ALA A 174 -17.44 3.98 -17.86
CA ALA A 174 -16.89 4.98 -18.79
C ALA A 174 -15.50 5.50 -18.36
N GLY A 175 -15.02 5.08 -17.17
CA GLY A 175 -13.73 5.50 -16.60
C GLY A 175 -13.78 6.83 -15.86
N ALA A 176 -14.98 7.40 -15.63
CA ALA A 176 -15.10 8.59 -14.81
C ALA A 176 -14.94 8.23 -13.33
N ALA A 177 -14.26 9.11 -12.59
CA ALA A 177 -13.98 8.92 -11.16
C ALA A 177 -14.86 9.83 -10.31
N HIS A 178 -15.52 9.24 -9.32
CA HIS A 178 -16.34 9.93 -8.33
C HIS A 178 -15.82 9.62 -6.94
N SER A 179 -15.70 10.61 -6.08
CA SER A 179 -15.25 10.42 -4.70
C SER A 179 -16.37 10.76 -3.73
N LEU A 180 -16.57 9.88 -2.76
CA LEU A 180 -17.42 10.09 -1.60
C LEU A 180 -16.55 10.02 -0.35
N SER A 181 -16.67 10.98 0.55
CA SER A 181 -15.94 10.98 1.82
C SER A 181 -16.91 11.19 2.98
N THR A 182 -16.56 10.64 4.14
CA THR A 182 -17.29 10.93 5.38
C THR A 182 -17.05 12.40 5.76
N PRO A 183 -18.09 13.14 6.18
CA PRO A 183 -17.90 14.48 6.74
C PRO A 183 -16.95 14.43 7.95
N GLU A 184 -16.21 15.52 8.15
CA GLU A 184 -15.36 15.69 9.32
C GLU A 184 -16.21 15.53 10.61
N GLY A 185 -15.76 14.66 11.52
CA GLY A 185 -16.49 14.37 12.76
C GLY A 185 -17.50 13.21 12.70
N PHE A 186 -17.68 12.55 11.55
CA PHE A 186 -18.50 11.36 11.48
C PHE A 186 -17.82 10.20 12.22
N ALA A 187 -18.23 9.95 13.47
CA ALA A 187 -17.92 8.69 14.16
C ALA A 187 -18.86 7.62 13.58
N PRO A 188 -18.36 6.51 12.99
CA PRO A 188 -19.23 5.39 12.68
C PRO A 188 -19.85 4.89 13.99
N ASN A 189 -21.15 4.66 13.97
CA ASN A 189 -21.81 4.01 15.10
C ASN A 189 -21.08 2.71 15.44
N ALA A 190 -20.73 2.60 16.72
CA ALA A 190 -20.18 1.40 17.31
C ALA A 190 -21.18 0.24 17.18
#